data_ab6d1fa14063cb8eff0503ab0b81d388
#
_entry.id   ab6d1fa14063cb8eff0503ab0b81d388
#
_cell.length_a   1.000
_cell.length_b   1.000
_cell.length_c   1.000
_cell.angle_alpha   90.00
_cell.angle_beta   90.00
_cell.angle_gamma   90.00
#
_symmetry.space_group_name_H-M   'P 1'
#
loop_
_entity.id
_entity.type
_entity.pdbx_description
1 polymer ?
#
loop_
_entity_poly.entity_id
_entity_poly.type
_entity_poly.pdbx_seq_one_letter_code
_entity_poly.pdbx_strand_id
1 'polypeptide(L)'
;NDSDIENFVKELRQNTKPMIIAANKADLCKDLDIIKKITDVVVPCSAETELLLRKATKAGMINYTSGDTGFKINEEKEIPIPQQKALDLVNKIFSKIPSTGIQKILNSAVFDSLNLIAVYPVEDESKFTNKEGVIFPDTKLLPQDSTAKDLASLIHADIAKGFLHAIDCKTKQ
;
A
#
# COMPACT_ATOMS: atom_id res chain seq x y z
N ASN A 1 1.59 -30.81 27.47
CA ASN A 1 1.83 -31.65 26.29
C ASN A 1 2.58 -30.77 25.24
N ASP A 2 3.55 -31.34 24.50
CA ASP A 2 4.35 -30.57 23.57
C ASP A 2 3.48 -29.89 22.48
N SER A 3 2.41 -30.58 22.05
CA SER A 3 1.43 -30.01 21.10
C SER A 3 0.68 -28.79 21.64
N ASP A 4 0.46 -28.70 22.94
CA ASP A 4 -0.23 -27.57 23.56
C ASP A 4 0.70 -26.34 23.61
N ILE A 5 1.99 -26.57 23.83
CA ILE A 5 3.02 -25.55 23.83
C ILE A 5 3.18 -24.98 22.40
N GLU A 6 3.25 -25.85 21.39
CA GLU A 6 3.33 -25.43 20.00
C GLU A 6 2.12 -24.59 19.57
N ASN A 7 0.90 -25.03 19.92
CA ASN A 7 -0.32 -24.28 19.63
C ASN A 7 -0.34 -22.92 20.34
N PHE A 8 0.01 -22.88 21.63
CA PHE A 8 0.10 -21.65 22.40
C PHE A 8 1.11 -20.66 21.79
N VAL A 9 2.31 -21.14 21.44
CA VAL A 9 3.35 -20.30 20.80
C VAL A 9 2.86 -19.77 19.46
N LYS A 10 2.15 -20.59 18.67
CA LYS A 10 1.59 -20.19 17.39
C LYS A 10 0.53 -19.09 17.56
N GLU A 11 -0.40 -19.25 18.48
CA GLU A 11 -1.43 -18.24 18.78
C GLU A 11 -0.81 -16.95 19.33
N LEU A 12 0.13 -17.07 20.26
CA LEU A 12 0.84 -15.92 20.81
C LEU A 12 1.56 -15.11 19.70
N ARG A 13 2.22 -15.83 18.79
CA ARG A 13 2.91 -15.19 17.66
C ARG A 13 1.94 -14.53 16.71
N GLN A 14 0.82 -15.16 16.36
CA GLN A 14 -0.19 -14.60 15.46
C GLN A 14 -0.80 -13.31 16.03
N ASN A 15 -1.04 -13.27 17.33
CA ASN A 15 -1.66 -12.13 18.01
C ASN A 15 -0.66 -10.99 18.30
N THR A 16 0.62 -11.30 18.53
CA THR A 16 1.62 -10.28 18.90
C THR A 16 2.46 -9.78 17.71
N LYS A 17 2.67 -10.63 16.70
CA LYS A 17 3.49 -10.32 15.53
C LYS A 17 2.85 -10.91 14.28
N PRO A 18 1.77 -10.30 13.77
CA PRO A 18 1.15 -10.73 12.53
C PRO A 18 2.18 -10.70 11.40
N MET A 19 2.16 -11.71 10.54
CA MET A 19 3.13 -11.88 9.47
C MET A 19 2.40 -12.07 8.14
N ILE A 20 2.81 -11.27 7.14
CA ILE A 20 2.39 -11.42 5.76
C ILE A 20 3.57 -11.91 4.94
N ILE A 21 3.35 -12.88 4.08
CA ILE A 21 4.38 -13.43 3.21
C ILE A 21 4.23 -12.84 1.82
N ALA A 22 5.25 -12.10 1.38
CA ALA A 22 5.38 -11.65 0.01
C ALA A 22 6.03 -12.76 -0.83
N ALA A 23 5.24 -13.49 -1.61
CA ALA A 23 5.78 -14.48 -2.56
C ALA A 23 6.32 -13.76 -3.80
N ASN A 24 7.56 -13.27 -3.68
CA ASN A 24 8.21 -12.51 -4.74
C ASN A 24 8.58 -13.40 -5.93
N LYS A 25 8.76 -12.77 -7.11
CA LYS A 25 9.01 -13.43 -8.40
C LYS A 25 7.83 -14.29 -8.88
N ALA A 26 6.60 -13.88 -8.54
CA ALA A 26 5.40 -14.57 -8.98
C ALA A 26 5.23 -14.57 -10.51
N ASP A 27 5.85 -13.61 -11.21
CA ASP A 27 5.95 -13.55 -12.66
C ASP A 27 6.67 -14.76 -13.29
N LEU A 28 7.60 -15.37 -12.56
CA LEU A 28 8.33 -16.58 -12.97
C LEU A 28 7.63 -17.89 -12.54
N CYS A 29 6.64 -17.80 -11.66
CA CYS A 29 5.95 -18.98 -11.14
C CYS A 29 5.04 -19.59 -12.22
N LYS A 30 5.10 -20.92 -12.37
CA LYS A 30 4.26 -21.65 -13.33
C LYS A 30 2.87 -21.93 -12.78
N ASP A 31 2.76 -22.12 -11.47
CA ASP A 31 1.50 -22.45 -10.79
C ASP A 31 1.36 -21.60 -9.52
N LEU A 32 0.55 -20.55 -9.60
CA LEU A 32 0.28 -19.64 -8.48
C LEU A 32 -0.62 -20.26 -7.40
N ASP A 33 -1.33 -21.34 -7.70
CA ASP A 33 -2.22 -21.99 -6.73
C ASP A 33 -1.43 -22.74 -5.65
N ILE A 34 -0.19 -23.10 -5.92
CA ILE A 34 0.73 -23.62 -4.90
C ILE A 34 0.97 -22.60 -3.79
N ILE A 35 1.12 -21.32 -4.16
CA ILE A 35 1.36 -20.23 -3.21
C ILE A 35 0.17 -20.05 -2.26
N LYS A 36 -1.05 -20.11 -2.79
CA LYS A 36 -2.29 -19.98 -2.01
C LYS A 36 -2.51 -21.10 -0.98
N LYS A 37 -1.89 -22.28 -1.18
CA LYS A 37 -1.98 -23.43 -0.28
C LYS A 37 -1.10 -23.30 0.96
N ILE A 38 -0.14 -22.38 0.99
CA ILE A 38 0.84 -22.25 2.06
C ILE A 38 0.22 -21.61 3.31
N THR A 39 -0.54 -20.53 3.14
CA THR A 39 -1.24 -19.79 4.19
C THR A 39 -2.15 -18.73 3.56
N ASP A 40 -3.19 -18.33 4.31
CA ASP A 40 -4.14 -17.30 3.85
C ASP A 40 -3.52 -15.91 3.72
N VAL A 41 -2.33 -15.70 4.26
CA VAL A 41 -1.64 -14.40 4.32
C VAL A 41 -0.48 -14.31 3.32
N VAL A 42 -0.48 -15.12 2.26
CA VAL A 42 0.53 -15.05 1.19
C VAL A 42 0.02 -14.21 0.03
N VAL A 43 0.79 -13.22 -0.35
CA VAL A 43 0.48 -12.37 -1.51
C VAL A 43 1.52 -12.58 -2.60
N PRO A 44 1.13 -13.13 -3.77
CA PRO A 44 2.01 -13.18 -4.92
C PRO A 44 2.39 -11.79 -5.38
N CYS A 45 3.68 -11.54 -5.63
CA CYS A 45 4.16 -10.26 -6.10
C CYS A 45 5.37 -10.37 -7.03
N SER A 46 5.61 -9.29 -7.78
CA SER A 46 6.81 -9.09 -8.60
C SER A 46 7.38 -7.71 -8.36
N ALA A 47 8.37 -7.63 -7.47
CA ALA A 47 9.03 -6.38 -7.14
C ALA A 47 9.82 -5.80 -8.33
N GLU A 48 10.35 -6.65 -9.21
CA GLU A 48 11.05 -6.22 -10.42
C GLU A 48 10.10 -5.54 -11.42
N THR A 49 8.92 -6.12 -11.62
CA THR A 49 7.88 -5.52 -12.47
C THR A 49 7.42 -4.17 -11.92
N GLU A 50 7.19 -4.07 -10.61
CA GLU A 50 6.84 -2.79 -9.97
C GLU A 50 7.93 -1.74 -10.17
N LEU A 51 9.21 -2.10 -9.97
CA LEU A 51 10.34 -1.20 -10.15
C LEU A 51 10.47 -0.72 -11.60
N LEU A 52 10.25 -1.61 -12.56
CA LEU A 52 10.27 -1.28 -13.99
C LEU A 52 9.18 -0.27 -14.32
N LEU A 53 7.94 -0.52 -13.89
CA LEU A 53 6.81 0.38 -14.13
C LEU A 53 7.03 1.75 -13.49
N ARG A 54 7.51 1.83 -12.25
CA ARG A 54 7.84 3.10 -11.58
C ARG A 54 8.94 3.87 -12.30
N LYS A 55 9.98 3.19 -12.79
CA LYS A 55 11.04 3.83 -13.59
C LYS A 55 10.50 4.36 -14.92
N ALA A 56 9.66 3.59 -15.62
CA ALA A 56 9.04 4.01 -16.86
C ALA A 56 8.09 5.21 -16.66
N THR A 57 7.32 5.22 -15.57
CA THR A 57 6.46 6.35 -15.18
C THR A 57 7.30 7.60 -14.87
N LYS A 58 8.35 7.46 -14.06
CA LYS A 58 9.26 8.58 -13.75
C LYS A 58 9.94 9.14 -14.99
N ALA A 59 10.20 8.31 -15.99
CA ALA A 59 10.73 8.72 -17.28
C ALA A 59 9.66 9.32 -18.21
N GLY A 60 8.39 9.34 -17.81
CA GLY A 60 7.26 9.86 -18.59
C GLY A 60 6.89 8.99 -19.79
N MET A 61 7.30 7.73 -19.84
CA MET A 61 6.99 6.80 -20.94
C MET A 61 5.60 6.22 -20.82
N ILE A 62 5.12 6.07 -19.60
CA ILE A 62 3.82 5.50 -19.27
C ILE A 62 3.15 6.25 -18.13
N ASN A 63 1.84 6.07 -17.99
CA ASN A 63 1.07 6.44 -16.80
C ASN A 63 0.70 5.15 -16.06
N TYR A 64 1.23 4.98 -14.85
CA TYR A 64 1.00 3.85 -13.97
C TYR A 64 0.93 4.31 -12.52
N THR A 65 -0.07 3.84 -11.79
CA THR A 65 -0.19 4.00 -10.33
C THR A 65 0.02 2.64 -9.66
N SER A 66 0.80 2.61 -8.58
CA SER A 66 1.05 1.36 -7.84
C SER A 66 -0.27 0.72 -7.41
N GLY A 67 -0.44 -0.56 -7.75
CA GLY A 67 -1.67 -1.30 -7.50
C GLY A 67 -2.61 -1.43 -8.70
N ASP A 68 -2.40 -0.64 -9.76
CA ASP A 68 -3.16 -0.76 -10.99
C ASP A 68 -2.95 -2.13 -11.65
N THR A 69 -3.96 -2.55 -12.41
CA THR A 69 -3.96 -3.82 -13.19
C THR A 69 -3.37 -3.65 -14.58
N GLY A 70 -2.84 -2.49 -14.91
CA GLY A 70 -2.25 -2.14 -16.19
C GLY A 70 -1.62 -0.76 -16.17
N PHE A 71 -1.14 -0.33 -17.32
CA PHE A 71 -0.56 1.00 -17.52
C PHE A 71 -0.99 1.55 -18.90
N LYS A 72 -0.91 2.86 -19.07
CA LYS A 72 -1.15 3.54 -20.34
C LYS A 72 0.16 4.07 -20.91
N ILE A 73 0.42 3.82 -22.18
CA ILE A 73 1.59 4.37 -22.89
C ILE A 73 1.34 5.86 -23.12
N ASN A 74 2.37 6.68 -22.92
CA ASN A 74 2.34 8.08 -23.29
C ASN A 74 2.68 8.21 -24.77
N GLU A 75 1.68 8.49 -25.60
CA GLU A 75 1.80 8.59 -27.06
C GLU A 75 2.64 9.78 -27.52
N GLU A 76 2.81 10.79 -26.64
CA GLU A 76 3.64 11.98 -26.95
C GLU A 76 5.14 11.69 -26.86
N LYS A 77 5.53 10.53 -26.35
CA LYS A 77 6.93 10.17 -26.10
C LYS A 77 7.36 8.96 -26.90
N GLU A 78 8.41 9.10 -27.64
CA GLU A 78 9.05 7.97 -28.34
C GLU A 78 9.68 7.03 -27.31
N ILE A 79 9.28 5.75 -27.35
CA ILE A 79 9.79 4.71 -26.45
C ILE A 79 10.82 3.88 -27.26
N PRO A 80 12.08 3.80 -26.81
CA PRO A 80 13.09 2.98 -27.46
C PRO A 80 12.70 1.50 -27.48
N ILE A 81 13.08 0.78 -28.54
CA ILE A 81 12.71 -0.61 -28.77
C ILE A 81 12.97 -1.55 -27.56
N PRO A 82 14.10 -1.44 -26.83
CA PRO A 82 14.31 -2.29 -25.66
C PRO A 82 13.27 -2.07 -24.54
N GLN A 83 12.89 -0.81 -24.31
CA GLN A 83 11.87 -0.46 -23.30
C GLN A 83 10.48 -0.91 -23.76
N GLN A 84 10.16 -0.80 -25.05
CA GLN A 84 8.91 -1.32 -25.59
C GLN A 84 8.79 -2.83 -25.35
N LYS A 85 9.84 -3.60 -25.64
CA LYS A 85 9.86 -5.05 -25.36
C LYS A 85 9.68 -5.38 -23.88
N ALA A 86 10.26 -4.57 -22.99
CA ALA A 86 10.08 -4.73 -21.55
C ALA A 86 8.63 -4.49 -21.13
N LEU A 87 7.97 -3.45 -21.68
CA LEU A 87 6.56 -3.16 -21.41
C LEU A 87 5.63 -4.26 -21.97
N ASP A 88 5.93 -4.82 -23.14
CA ASP A 88 5.19 -5.94 -23.70
C ASP A 88 5.29 -7.20 -22.82
N LEU A 89 6.44 -7.41 -22.18
CA LEU A 89 6.61 -8.47 -21.19
C LEU A 89 5.76 -8.23 -19.95
N VAL A 90 5.69 -6.99 -19.46
CA VAL A 90 4.82 -6.62 -18.32
C VAL A 90 3.35 -6.90 -18.64
N ASN A 91 2.88 -6.59 -19.84
CA ASN A 91 1.51 -6.92 -20.26
C ASN A 91 1.23 -8.43 -20.19
N LYS A 92 2.21 -9.26 -20.58
CA LYS A 92 2.12 -10.73 -20.44
C LYS A 92 2.12 -11.18 -18.95
N ILE A 93 2.82 -10.47 -18.08
CA ILE A 93 2.79 -10.72 -16.63
C ILE A 93 1.42 -10.39 -16.08
N PHE A 94 0.84 -9.23 -16.41
CA PHE A 94 -0.48 -8.81 -15.95
C PHE A 94 -1.62 -9.73 -16.46
N SER A 95 -1.42 -10.48 -17.54
CA SER A 95 -2.38 -11.53 -17.92
C SER A 95 -2.37 -12.75 -16.98
N LYS A 96 -1.30 -12.93 -16.18
CA LYS A 96 -1.16 -14.03 -15.20
C LYS A 96 -1.46 -13.59 -13.77
N ILE A 97 -0.99 -12.40 -13.38
CA ILE A 97 -1.20 -11.80 -12.08
C ILE A 97 -1.89 -10.44 -12.27
N PRO A 98 -3.00 -10.16 -11.55
CA PRO A 98 -3.82 -8.97 -11.82
C PRO A 98 -3.13 -7.64 -11.49
N SER A 99 -2.04 -7.66 -10.74
CA SER A 99 -1.20 -6.50 -10.41
C SER A 99 0.18 -6.98 -9.97
N THR A 100 1.11 -6.06 -9.74
CA THR A 100 2.44 -6.41 -9.21
C THR A 100 2.41 -7.00 -7.80
N GLY A 101 1.29 -6.89 -7.08
CA GLY A 101 1.10 -7.38 -5.72
C GLY A 101 1.70 -6.50 -4.63
N ILE A 102 2.61 -5.58 -4.95
CA ILE A 102 3.34 -4.77 -3.95
C ILE A 102 2.38 -3.87 -3.14
N GLN A 103 1.49 -3.14 -3.81
CA GLN A 103 0.52 -2.30 -3.10
C GLN A 103 -0.43 -3.13 -2.23
N LYS A 104 -0.83 -4.31 -2.70
CA LYS A 104 -1.67 -5.23 -1.93
C LYS A 104 -1.00 -5.68 -0.64
N ILE A 105 0.31 -6.03 -0.68
CA ILE A 105 1.07 -6.40 0.52
C ILE A 105 1.08 -5.26 1.54
N LEU A 106 1.37 -4.03 1.09
CA LEU A 106 1.39 -2.85 1.96
C LEU A 106 0.02 -2.57 2.56
N ASN A 107 -1.04 -2.62 1.77
CA ASN A 107 -2.40 -2.43 2.24
C ASN A 107 -2.80 -3.50 3.27
N SER A 108 -2.53 -4.77 2.98
CA SER A 108 -2.83 -5.86 3.91
C SER A 108 -2.02 -5.76 5.21
N ALA A 109 -0.77 -5.29 5.14
CA ALA A 109 0.03 -5.08 6.34
C ALA A 109 -0.55 -3.96 7.22
N VAL A 110 -0.89 -2.83 6.62
CA VAL A 110 -1.34 -1.64 7.35
C VAL A 110 -2.80 -1.77 7.80
N PHE A 111 -3.69 -2.11 6.88
CA PHE A 111 -5.13 -2.04 7.14
C PHE A 111 -5.69 -3.35 7.72
N ASP A 112 -5.21 -4.52 7.22
CA ASP A 112 -5.77 -5.80 7.65
C ASP A 112 -5.04 -6.36 8.89
N SER A 113 -3.69 -6.36 8.89
CA SER A 113 -2.91 -7.00 9.95
C SER A 113 -2.65 -6.09 11.15
N LEU A 114 -2.36 -4.80 10.92
CA LEU A 114 -2.12 -3.83 11.98
C LEU A 114 -3.40 -3.07 12.39
N ASN A 115 -4.50 -3.27 11.65
CA ASN A 115 -5.78 -2.61 11.88
C ASN A 115 -5.66 -1.09 12.04
N LEU A 116 -4.86 -0.47 11.15
CA LEU A 116 -4.63 0.96 11.15
C LEU A 116 -5.52 1.66 10.12
N ILE A 117 -5.75 2.94 10.33
CA ILE A 117 -6.36 3.86 9.36
C ILE A 117 -5.34 4.89 8.91
N ALA A 118 -5.46 5.36 7.67
CA ALA A 118 -4.68 6.46 7.14
C ALA A 118 -5.48 7.76 7.26
N VAL A 119 -4.95 8.73 7.97
CA VAL A 119 -5.56 10.04 8.18
C VAL A 119 -4.66 11.11 7.58
N TYR A 120 -5.25 12.04 6.85
CA TYR A 120 -4.57 13.14 6.16
C TYR A 120 -4.90 14.46 6.87
N PRO A 121 -4.05 14.94 7.79
CA PRO A 121 -4.28 16.22 8.44
C PRO A 121 -4.08 17.35 7.41
N VAL A 122 -5.07 18.24 7.34
CA VAL A 122 -5.07 19.41 6.45
C VAL A 122 -5.49 20.65 7.25
N GLU A 123 -5.10 21.85 6.79
CA GLU A 123 -5.47 23.11 7.41
C GLU A 123 -6.64 23.78 6.66
N ASP A 124 -6.74 23.59 5.36
CA ASP A 124 -7.88 24.03 4.53
C ASP A 124 -8.76 22.83 4.18
N GLU A 125 -9.91 22.74 4.81
CA GLU A 125 -10.88 21.65 4.63
C GLU A 125 -11.54 21.59 3.24
N SER A 126 -11.51 22.71 2.51
CA SER A 126 -12.14 22.82 1.19
C SER A 126 -11.19 22.41 0.08
N LYS A 127 -9.92 22.73 0.23
CA LYS A 127 -8.86 22.44 -0.76
C LYS A 127 -8.01 21.23 -0.40
N PHE A 128 -8.17 20.72 0.82
CA PHE A 128 -7.34 19.61 1.37
C PHE A 128 -5.85 19.93 1.37
N THR A 129 -5.50 21.18 1.72
CA THR A 129 -4.12 21.67 1.67
C THR A 129 -3.61 22.13 3.04
N ASN A 130 -2.29 22.27 3.16
CA ASN A 130 -1.65 23.03 4.21
C ASN A 130 -1.61 24.53 3.84
N LYS A 131 -0.99 25.37 4.70
CA LYS A 131 -0.78 26.82 4.46
C LYS A 131 0.00 27.14 3.19
N GLU A 132 0.83 26.22 2.76
CA GLU A 132 1.67 26.35 1.56
C GLU A 132 0.93 25.92 0.28
N GLY A 133 -0.32 25.46 0.38
CA GLY A 133 -1.11 24.99 -0.74
C GLY A 133 -0.78 23.57 -1.23
N VAL A 134 -0.02 22.80 -0.45
CA VAL A 134 0.29 21.40 -0.77
C VAL A 134 -0.91 20.53 -0.43
N ILE A 135 -1.43 19.80 -1.42
CA ILE A 135 -2.56 18.87 -1.25
C ILE A 135 -2.09 17.62 -0.50
N PHE A 136 -2.82 17.22 0.56
CA PHE A 136 -2.52 16.08 1.42
C PHE A 136 -1.03 16.04 1.83
N PRO A 137 -0.52 17.07 2.53
CA PRO A 137 0.91 17.26 2.77
C PRO A 137 1.54 16.14 3.60
N ASP A 138 0.74 15.49 4.42
CA ASP A 138 1.21 14.43 5.32
C ASP A 138 0.15 13.32 5.48
N THR A 139 0.59 12.13 5.89
CA THR A 139 -0.27 11.00 6.22
C THR A 139 0.14 10.44 7.57
N LYS A 140 -0.82 10.30 8.47
CA LYS A 140 -0.63 9.65 9.77
C LYS A 140 -1.36 8.32 9.80
N LEU A 141 -0.69 7.29 10.31
CA LEU A 141 -1.30 5.99 10.59
C LEU A 141 -1.71 5.94 12.05
N LEU A 142 -2.96 5.59 12.29
CA LEU A 142 -3.56 5.53 13.62
C LEU A 142 -4.31 4.19 13.78
N PRO A 143 -4.43 3.65 15.02
CA PRO A 143 -5.38 2.58 15.30
C PRO A 143 -6.81 2.96 14.87
N GLN A 144 -7.61 1.97 14.49
CA GLN A 144 -8.96 2.20 13.95
C GLN A 144 -9.88 2.96 14.92
N ASP A 145 -9.72 2.72 16.23
CA ASP A 145 -10.54 3.35 17.27
C ASP A 145 -9.99 4.70 17.76
N SER A 146 -9.01 5.28 17.06
CA SER A 146 -8.40 6.55 17.46
C SER A 146 -9.34 7.74 17.28
N THR A 147 -9.22 8.69 18.19
CA THR A 147 -9.96 9.95 18.17
C THR A 147 -9.19 11.05 17.44
N ALA A 148 -9.87 12.15 17.10
CA ALA A 148 -9.22 13.35 16.57
C ALA A 148 -8.18 13.96 17.54
N LYS A 149 -8.37 13.78 18.86
CA LYS A 149 -7.39 14.20 19.88
C LYS A 149 -6.12 13.35 19.83
N ASP A 150 -6.23 12.06 19.54
CA ASP A 150 -5.07 11.17 19.37
C ASP A 150 -4.26 11.59 18.15
N LEU A 151 -4.93 11.94 17.04
CA LEU A 151 -4.28 12.54 15.88
C LEU A 151 -3.55 13.83 16.24
N ALA A 152 -4.20 14.74 16.98
CA ALA A 152 -3.60 16.00 17.44
C ALA A 152 -2.33 15.73 18.27
N SER A 153 -2.37 14.74 19.16
CA SER A 153 -1.21 14.32 19.97
C SER A 153 -0.06 13.78 19.15
N LEU A 154 -0.36 13.08 18.05
CA LEU A 154 0.63 12.54 17.14
C LEU A 154 1.30 13.63 16.28
N ILE A 155 0.59 14.73 16.01
CA ILE A 155 1.13 15.85 15.23
C ILE A 155 2.04 16.71 16.14
N HIS A 156 1.52 17.20 17.26
CA HIS A 156 2.28 17.99 18.22
C HIS A 156 1.59 18.04 19.58
N ALA A 157 2.37 17.96 20.68
CA ALA A 157 1.85 17.97 22.04
C ALA A 157 1.07 19.24 22.38
N ASP A 158 1.45 20.39 21.84
CA ASP A 158 0.76 21.66 22.11
C ASP A 158 -0.58 21.76 21.38
N ILE A 159 -0.69 21.15 20.17
CA ILE A 159 -1.99 21.03 19.47
C ILE A 159 -2.94 20.17 20.30
N ALA A 160 -2.45 19.08 20.88
CA ALA A 160 -3.26 18.21 21.74
C ALA A 160 -3.73 18.90 23.03
N LYS A 161 -2.87 19.74 23.65
CA LYS A 161 -3.24 20.51 24.86
C LYS A 161 -4.30 21.58 24.58
N GLY A 162 -4.22 22.23 23.42
CA GLY A 162 -5.16 23.24 22.97
C GLY A 162 -6.33 22.71 22.13
N PHE A 163 -6.47 21.37 22.02
CA PHE A 163 -7.47 20.76 21.17
C PHE A 163 -8.89 21.10 21.62
N LEU A 164 -9.65 21.72 20.75
CA LEU A 164 -11.07 22.03 20.96
C LEU A 164 -11.96 21.12 20.11
N HIS A 165 -11.72 21.07 18.82
CA HIS A 165 -12.45 20.25 17.86
C HIS A 165 -11.62 20.03 16.59
N ALA A 166 -12.01 19.06 15.80
CA ALA A 166 -11.56 18.84 14.43
C ALA A 166 -12.78 18.68 13.53
N ILE A 167 -12.61 18.93 12.26
CA ILE A 167 -13.66 18.79 11.26
C ILE A 167 -13.27 17.63 10.33
N ASP A 168 -14.13 16.63 10.21
CA ASP A 168 -13.99 15.63 9.17
C ASP A 168 -14.36 16.25 7.82
N CYS A 169 -13.36 16.42 6.96
CA CYS A 169 -13.54 17.08 5.66
C CYS A 169 -14.53 16.35 4.73
N LYS A 170 -14.77 15.06 4.96
CA LYS A 170 -15.69 14.24 4.18
C LYS A 170 -17.14 14.40 4.64
N THR A 171 -17.38 14.34 5.95
CA THR A 171 -18.73 14.39 6.53
C THR A 171 -19.14 15.81 6.93
N LYS A 172 -18.18 16.73 7.05
CA LYS A 172 -18.36 18.11 7.53
C LYS A 172 -18.90 18.20 8.96
N GLN A 173 -18.57 17.20 9.78
CA GLN A 173 -18.92 17.11 11.19
C GLN A 173 -17.70 17.30 12.08
#